data_fa7e30a493960e78faa2c2814c2efeb7
#
_entry.id   fa7e30a493960e78faa2c2814c2efeb7
#
_cell.length_a   1.000
_cell.length_b   1.000
_cell.length_c   1.000
_cell.angle_alpha   90.00
_cell.angle_beta   90.00
_cell.angle_gamma   90.00
#
_symmetry.space_group_name_H-M   'P 1'
#
loop_
_entity.id
_entity.type
_entity.pdbx_description
1 polymer ?
#
loop_
_entity_poly.entity_id
_entity_poly.type
_entity_poly.pdbx_seq_one_letter_code
_entity_poly.pdbx_strand_id
1 'polypeptide(L)'
;MDDKKRRIDELVEQLNLHAYRYYTLDDPIISDAEYDAMYDELVALESETGYVRADSPTRRVGGDVLPGFEKQAHLAPLYSLDKVRTPEELAAWEQRAKKIVDEPYTYVVEYKYDGLTVNLRYEGGLLVSAATRGDGSVGEVITRQVMTITTVPLSIPYKGLLEVQGEGLMRLSQLKKYNETADEPLKNARNAAAGALRNLD
;
A
#
# COMPACT_ATOMS: atom_id res chain seq x y z
N MET A 1 9.46 32.40 -8.01
CA MET A 1 9.67 30.94 -8.25
C MET A 1 9.86 30.18 -6.93
N ASP A 2 10.60 30.72 -5.99
CA ASP A 2 10.87 30.08 -4.68
C ASP A 2 9.60 29.97 -3.79
N ASP A 3 8.78 31.02 -3.75
CA ASP A 3 7.54 31.01 -2.94
C ASP A 3 6.51 29.98 -3.42
N LYS A 4 6.37 29.77 -4.75
CA LYS A 4 5.45 28.77 -5.29
C LYS A 4 5.91 27.33 -4.98
N LYS A 5 7.21 27.07 -5.07
CA LYS A 5 7.76 25.75 -4.69
C LYS A 5 7.58 25.50 -3.21
N ARG A 6 7.83 26.50 -2.36
CA ARG A 6 7.56 26.37 -0.92
C ARG A 6 6.08 26.08 -0.66
N ARG A 7 5.17 26.76 -1.36
CA ARG A 7 3.73 26.51 -1.23
C ARG A 7 3.35 25.09 -1.67
N ILE A 8 3.96 24.56 -2.74
CA ILE A 8 3.80 23.14 -3.15
C ILE A 8 4.26 22.23 -2.03
N ASP A 9 5.42 22.47 -1.41
CA ASP A 9 5.93 21.64 -0.34
C ASP A 9 4.98 21.61 0.87
N GLU A 10 4.45 22.77 1.27
CA GLU A 10 3.45 22.89 2.35
C GLU A 10 2.16 22.12 2.03
N LEU A 11 1.63 22.27 0.80
CA LEU A 11 0.40 21.60 0.36
C LEU A 11 0.58 20.07 0.32
N VAL A 12 1.70 19.57 -0.18
CA VAL A 12 1.99 18.14 -0.20
C VAL A 12 2.04 17.55 1.21
N GLU A 13 2.68 18.25 2.16
CA GLU A 13 2.74 17.81 3.55
C GLU A 13 1.35 17.80 4.20
N GLN A 14 0.58 18.88 4.03
CA GLN A 14 -0.77 18.99 4.60
C GLN A 14 -1.72 17.95 3.99
N LEU A 15 -1.77 17.80 2.69
CA LEU A 15 -2.64 16.85 2.02
C LEU A 15 -2.30 15.39 2.39
N ASN A 16 -1.03 15.03 2.49
CA ASN A 16 -0.63 13.71 2.94
C ASN A 16 -1.01 13.47 4.42
N LEU A 17 -0.88 14.47 5.29
CA LEU A 17 -1.32 14.39 6.68
C LEU A 17 -2.84 14.21 6.77
N HIS A 18 -3.62 15.01 6.03
CA HIS A 18 -5.09 14.93 6.03
C HIS A 18 -5.58 13.60 5.44
N ALA A 19 -4.95 13.11 4.37
CA ALA A 19 -5.23 11.78 3.83
C ALA A 19 -4.96 10.67 4.86
N TYR A 20 -3.84 10.73 5.57
CA TYR A 20 -3.52 9.77 6.64
C TYR A 20 -4.56 9.81 7.77
N ARG A 21 -4.95 11.00 8.22
CA ARG A 21 -5.99 11.15 9.26
C ARG A 21 -7.35 10.61 8.80
N TYR A 22 -7.74 10.91 7.57
CA TYR A 22 -9.01 10.47 7.01
C TYR A 22 -9.05 8.95 6.78
N TYR A 23 -8.09 8.42 6.02
CA TYR A 23 -8.12 7.02 5.57
C TYR A 23 -7.58 6.01 6.58
N THR A 24 -6.67 6.42 7.47
CA THR A 24 -5.98 5.53 8.40
C THR A 24 -6.47 5.69 9.83
N LEU A 25 -6.63 6.92 10.32
CA LEU A 25 -7.04 7.18 11.71
C LEU A 25 -8.55 7.32 11.90
N ASP A 26 -9.34 7.47 10.80
CA ASP A 26 -10.78 7.79 10.86
C ASP A 26 -11.06 9.03 11.72
N ASP A 27 -10.17 10.03 11.66
CA ASP A 27 -10.18 11.25 12.48
C ASP A 27 -9.87 12.48 11.59
N PRO A 28 -10.76 12.83 10.63
CA PRO A 28 -10.58 14.00 9.78
C PRO A 28 -10.70 15.29 10.59
N ILE A 29 -9.82 16.26 10.32
CA ILE A 29 -9.81 17.57 10.96
C ILE A 29 -10.15 18.72 10.02
N ILE A 30 -10.35 18.42 8.74
CA ILE A 30 -10.85 19.34 7.72
C ILE A 30 -12.01 18.68 6.98
N SER A 31 -12.84 19.48 6.33
CA SER A 31 -13.92 19.01 5.45
C SER A 31 -13.36 18.53 4.10
N ASP A 32 -14.15 17.71 3.39
CA ASP A 32 -13.84 17.27 2.04
C ASP A 32 -13.64 18.47 1.09
N ALA A 33 -14.46 19.53 1.23
CA ALA A 33 -14.35 20.73 0.41
C ALA A 33 -13.05 21.50 0.66
N GLU A 34 -12.54 21.52 1.88
CA GLU A 34 -11.24 22.13 2.20
C GLU A 34 -10.09 21.29 1.62
N TYR A 35 -10.20 19.97 1.71
CA TYR A 35 -9.22 19.05 1.10
C TYR A 35 -9.16 19.23 -0.41
N ASP A 36 -10.33 19.24 -1.08
CA ASP A 36 -10.42 19.41 -2.53
C ASP A 36 -9.84 20.77 -2.98
N ALA A 37 -10.14 21.86 -2.26
CA ALA A 37 -9.57 23.16 -2.57
C ALA A 37 -8.04 23.21 -2.47
N MET A 38 -7.45 22.54 -1.46
CA MET A 38 -6.00 22.42 -1.32
C MET A 38 -5.40 21.54 -2.44
N TYR A 39 -6.09 20.48 -2.83
CA TYR A 39 -5.68 19.60 -3.91
C TYR A 39 -5.68 20.32 -5.27
N ASP A 40 -6.73 21.07 -5.56
CA ASP A 40 -6.83 21.88 -6.79
C ASP A 40 -5.75 22.96 -6.85
N GLU A 41 -5.45 23.62 -5.72
CA GLU A 41 -4.33 24.59 -5.62
C GLU A 41 -3.00 23.90 -5.94
N LEU A 42 -2.76 22.70 -5.39
CA LEU A 42 -1.54 21.94 -5.64
C LEU A 42 -1.40 21.58 -7.13
N VAL A 43 -2.46 21.05 -7.75
CA VAL A 43 -2.46 20.71 -9.19
C VAL A 43 -2.12 21.92 -10.04
N ALA A 44 -2.73 23.09 -9.75
CA ALA A 44 -2.49 24.32 -10.49
C ALA A 44 -1.02 24.79 -10.36
N LEU A 45 -0.46 24.77 -9.14
CA LEU A 45 0.92 25.19 -8.89
C LEU A 45 1.95 24.23 -9.49
N GLU A 46 1.71 22.91 -9.42
CA GLU A 46 2.56 21.91 -10.06
C GLU A 46 2.56 22.07 -11.58
N SER A 47 1.38 22.29 -12.20
CA SER A 47 1.24 22.55 -13.62
C SER A 47 1.97 23.82 -14.06
N GLU A 48 1.88 24.90 -13.27
CA GLU A 48 2.51 26.18 -13.58
C GLU A 48 4.04 26.15 -13.44
N THR A 49 4.53 25.46 -12.41
CA THR A 49 5.97 25.48 -12.07
C THR A 49 6.77 24.34 -12.69
N GLY A 50 6.09 23.26 -13.10
CA GLY A 50 6.72 21.99 -13.49
C GLY A 50 7.41 21.25 -12.31
N TYR A 51 7.26 21.77 -11.08
CA TYR A 51 7.84 21.17 -9.89
C TYR A 51 6.81 20.25 -9.21
N VAL A 52 7.07 18.94 -9.23
CA VAL A 52 6.22 17.91 -8.62
C VAL A 52 7.08 17.07 -7.66
N ARG A 53 6.70 17.03 -6.40
CA ARG A 53 7.39 16.21 -5.39
C ARG A 53 7.17 14.72 -5.65
N ALA A 54 8.15 13.89 -5.28
CA ALA A 54 8.06 12.43 -5.42
C ALA A 54 6.92 11.83 -4.59
N ASP A 55 6.56 12.46 -3.46
CA ASP A 55 5.49 12.08 -2.56
C ASP A 55 4.22 12.93 -2.74
N SER A 56 4.08 13.66 -3.85
CA SER A 56 2.88 14.43 -4.14
C SER A 56 1.65 13.52 -4.28
N PRO A 57 0.51 13.84 -3.63
CA PRO A 57 -0.73 13.09 -3.81
C PRO A 57 -1.26 13.13 -5.25
N THR A 58 -0.86 14.10 -6.07
CA THR A 58 -1.24 14.18 -7.50
C THR A 58 -0.66 13.03 -8.33
N ARG A 59 0.42 12.38 -7.86
CA ARG A 59 1.01 11.19 -8.49
C ARG A 59 0.23 9.91 -8.26
N ARG A 60 -0.81 9.93 -7.43
CA ARG A 60 -1.70 8.77 -7.20
C ARG A 60 -2.66 8.51 -8.36
N VAL A 61 -2.79 9.43 -9.30
CA VAL A 61 -3.63 9.28 -10.50
C VAL A 61 -2.83 8.58 -11.59
N GLY A 62 -3.41 7.53 -12.20
CA GLY A 62 -2.75 6.64 -13.15
C GLY A 62 -2.25 7.33 -14.41
N GLY A 63 -1.15 6.83 -14.93
CA GLY A 63 -0.56 7.17 -16.22
C GLY A 63 -0.64 5.98 -17.19
N ASP A 64 -0.02 6.10 -18.36
CA ASP A 64 -0.10 5.22 -19.52
C ASP A 64 -0.05 3.71 -19.25
N VAL A 65 -0.76 2.95 -20.10
CA VAL A 65 -0.77 1.48 -20.14
C VAL A 65 0.64 0.93 -20.32
N LEU A 66 1.04 0.01 -19.44
CA LEU A 66 2.35 -0.66 -19.51
C LEU A 66 2.22 -2.00 -20.27
N PRO A 67 3.18 -2.36 -21.14
CA PRO A 67 3.21 -3.64 -21.84
C PRO A 67 3.71 -4.78 -20.91
N GLY A 68 2.89 -5.21 -19.96
CA GLY A 68 3.20 -6.28 -19.01
C GLY A 68 3.85 -5.76 -17.72
N PHE A 69 4.01 -6.64 -16.74
CA PHE A 69 4.65 -6.31 -15.47
C PHE A 69 6.15 -6.57 -15.48
N GLU A 70 6.91 -5.57 -15.08
CA GLU A 70 8.33 -5.75 -14.76
C GLU A 70 8.47 -6.64 -13.53
N LYS A 71 9.65 -7.28 -13.39
CA LYS A 71 9.96 -8.12 -12.23
C LYS A 71 10.95 -7.43 -11.32
N GLN A 72 10.75 -7.60 -10.01
CA GLN A 72 11.63 -7.06 -8.97
C GLN A 72 12.00 -8.14 -7.97
N ALA A 73 13.31 -8.27 -7.71
CA ALA A 73 13.80 -9.09 -6.61
C ALA A 73 13.50 -8.40 -5.26
N HIS A 74 13.08 -9.20 -4.27
CA HIS A 74 12.91 -8.74 -2.90
C HIS A 74 14.27 -8.63 -2.20
N LEU A 75 14.37 -7.73 -1.19
CA LEU A 75 15.59 -7.60 -0.37
C LEU A 75 15.81 -8.81 0.54
N ALA A 76 14.72 -9.45 0.93
CA ALA A 76 14.74 -10.69 1.71
C ALA A 76 13.63 -11.63 1.21
N PRO A 77 13.79 -12.95 1.38
CA PRO A 77 12.75 -13.92 0.99
C PRO A 77 11.42 -13.65 1.72
N LEU A 78 10.32 -13.68 1.00
CA LEU A 78 8.96 -13.55 1.54
C LEU A 78 8.38 -14.95 1.77
N TYR A 79 8.20 -15.32 3.03
CA TYR A 79 7.73 -16.64 3.40
C TYR A 79 6.20 -16.71 3.46
N SER A 80 5.66 -17.90 3.18
CA SER A 80 4.27 -18.24 3.48
C SER A 80 4.14 -18.67 4.93
N LEU A 81 2.95 -18.46 5.51
CA LEU A 81 2.64 -18.95 6.85
C LEU A 81 2.24 -20.44 6.78
N ASP A 82 2.73 -21.22 7.72
CA ASP A 82 2.27 -22.59 7.95
C ASP A 82 0.78 -22.63 8.32
N LYS A 83 0.13 -23.75 8.04
CA LYS A 83 -1.25 -24.01 8.43
C LYS A 83 -1.29 -25.08 9.49
N VAL A 84 -2.05 -24.84 10.56
CA VAL A 84 -2.41 -25.83 11.57
C VAL A 84 -3.92 -25.93 11.64
N ARG A 85 -4.45 -27.13 11.83
CA ARG A 85 -5.89 -27.42 11.86
C ARG A 85 -6.34 -28.07 13.14
N THR A 86 -5.40 -28.64 13.91
CA THR A 86 -5.68 -29.35 15.15
C THR A 86 -4.79 -28.83 16.29
N PRO A 87 -5.20 -29.02 17.55
CA PRO A 87 -4.36 -28.70 18.71
C PRO A 87 -3.01 -29.44 18.70
N GLU A 88 -2.97 -30.69 18.21
CA GLU A 88 -1.75 -31.48 18.11
C GLU A 88 -0.77 -30.91 17.11
N GLU A 89 -1.26 -30.43 15.95
CA GLU A 89 -0.43 -29.72 14.96
C GLU A 89 0.13 -28.40 15.51
N LEU A 90 -0.66 -27.66 16.31
CA LEU A 90 -0.22 -26.46 16.99
C LEU A 90 0.87 -26.75 18.01
N ALA A 91 0.69 -27.82 18.82
CA ALA A 91 1.70 -28.27 19.77
C ALA A 91 3.00 -28.70 19.06
N ALA A 92 2.88 -29.40 17.94
CA ALA A 92 4.05 -29.78 17.12
C ALA A 92 4.78 -28.55 16.53
N TRP A 93 4.04 -27.52 16.09
CA TRP A 93 4.61 -26.25 15.67
C TRP A 93 5.37 -25.55 16.81
N GLU A 94 4.78 -25.50 18.01
CA GLU A 94 5.44 -24.95 19.20
C GLU A 94 6.74 -25.67 19.54
N GLN A 95 6.75 -27.00 19.45
CA GLN A 95 7.96 -27.80 19.68
C GLN A 95 9.06 -27.51 18.63
N ARG A 96 8.69 -27.20 17.38
CA ARG A 96 9.67 -26.75 16.37
C ARG A 96 10.23 -25.36 16.72
N ALA A 97 9.37 -24.43 17.12
CA ALA A 97 9.78 -23.07 17.52
C ALA A 97 10.75 -23.11 18.71
N LYS A 98 10.48 -23.93 19.73
CA LYS A 98 11.34 -24.13 20.91
C LYS A 98 12.74 -24.70 20.58
N LYS A 99 12.90 -25.36 19.45
CA LYS A 99 14.23 -25.84 19.00
C LYS A 99 15.08 -24.75 18.37
N ILE A 100 14.46 -23.63 17.97
CA ILE A 100 15.13 -22.54 17.28
C ILE A 100 15.40 -21.39 18.25
N VAL A 101 14.53 -21.18 19.23
CA VAL A 101 14.59 -20.08 20.20
C VAL A 101 14.78 -20.65 21.60
N ASP A 102 15.93 -20.41 22.19
CA ASP A 102 16.26 -20.86 23.57
C ASP A 102 15.77 -19.87 24.66
N GLU A 103 15.39 -18.65 24.26
CA GLU A 103 14.92 -17.61 25.20
C GLU A 103 13.43 -17.71 25.46
N PRO A 104 12.93 -17.26 26.62
CA PRO A 104 11.49 -17.14 26.87
C PRO A 104 10.83 -16.21 25.86
N TYR A 105 9.72 -16.65 25.24
CA TYR A 105 8.95 -15.88 24.28
C TYR A 105 7.45 -15.90 24.63
N THR A 106 6.73 -14.91 24.12
CA THR A 106 5.29 -14.79 24.23
C THR A 106 4.64 -14.93 22.86
N TYR A 107 3.36 -15.28 22.84
CA TYR A 107 2.59 -15.38 21.60
C TYR A 107 1.76 -14.11 21.37
N VAL A 108 1.69 -13.70 20.13
CA VAL A 108 0.74 -12.70 19.63
C VAL A 108 -0.24 -13.41 18.71
N VAL A 109 -1.53 -13.14 18.91
CA VAL A 109 -2.60 -13.68 18.05
C VAL A 109 -3.17 -12.55 17.22
N GLU A 110 -3.16 -12.71 15.90
CA GLU A 110 -3.62 -11.71 14.95
C GLU A 110 -4.59 -12.33 13.95
N TYR A 111 -5.43 -11.49 13.32
CA TYR A 111 -6.23 -11.92 12.19
C TYR A 111 -5.32 -12.18 10.98
N LYS A 112 -5.52 -13.35 10.35
CA LYS A 112 -4.93 -13.60 9.04
C LYS A 112 -5.87 -13.06 7.95
N TYR A 113 -5.58 -11.87 7.51
CA TYR A 113 -6.33 -11.25 6.43
C TYR A 113 -6.17 -12.00 5.11
N ASP A 114 -7.24 -11.99 4.29
CA ASP A 114 -7.29 -12.68 3.00
C ASP A 114 -7.28 -11.68 1.86
N GLY A 115 -6.12 -11.50 1.24
CA GLY A 115 -5.88 -10.54 0.17
C GLY A 115 -4.73 -10.93 -0.74
N LEU A 116 -4.06 -9.93 -1.31
CA LEU A 116 -2.84 -10.10 -2.09
C LEU A 116 -1.65 -9.54 -1.30
N THR A 117 -0.61 -10.33 -1.13
CA THR A 117 0.62 -9.85 -0.51
C THR A 117 1.26 -8.76 -1.37
N VAL A 118 1.56 -7.63 -0.75
CA VAL A 118 2.23 -6.48 -1.37
C VAL A 118 3.50 -6.19 -0.58
N ASN A 119 4.62 -6.06 -1.29
CA ASN A 119 5.91 -5.68 -0.73
C ASN A 119 6.25 -4.25 -1.15
N LEU A 120 6.32 -3.33 -0.19
CA LEU A 120 6.56 -1.90 -0.38
C LEU A 120 8.04 -1.61 -0.12
N ARG A 121 8.73 -1.00 -1.09
CA ARG A 121 10.13 -0.59 -0.93
C ARG A 121 10.22 0.93 -0.79
N TYR A 122 10.83 1.36 0.30
CA TYR A 122 11.14 2.76 0.57
C TYR A 122 12.64 2.99 0.54
N GLU A 123 13.07 4.10 -0.05
CA GLU A 123 14.46 4.55 -0.07
C GLU A 123 14.49 6.07 0.15
N GLY A 124 15.37 6.53 1.03
CA GLY A 124 15.40 7.95 1.42
C GLY A 124 14.11 8.43 2.09
N GLY A 125 13.25 7.51 2.52
CA GLY A 125 11.92 7.79 3.07
C GLY A 125 10.82 7.94 2.02
N LEU A 126 11.07 7.69 0.74
CA LEU A 126 10.09 7.74 -0.33
C LEU A 126 9.73 6.33 -0.80
N LEU A 127 8.46 6.09 -1.15
CA LEU A 127 8.03 4.86 -1.82
C LEU A 127 8.62 4.85 -3.24
N VAL A 128 9.60 3.98 -3.46
CA VAL A 128 10.30 3.87 -4.76
C VAL A 128 9.75 2.73 -5.62
N SER A 129 9.26 1.66 -5.00
CA SER A 129 8.60 0.57 -5.71
C SER A 129 7.68 -0.23 -4.82
N ALA A 130 6.74 -0.93 -5.46
CA ALA A 130 5.93 -1.96 -4.83
C ALA A 130 5.84 -3.17 -5.75
N ALA A 131 5.84 -4.38 -5.16
CA ALA A 131 5.77 -5.63 -5.92
C ALA A 131 4.83 -6.64 -5.25
N THR A 132 4.28 -7.57 -6.04
CA THR A 132 3.61 -8.76 -5.51
C THR A 132 4.63 -9.69 -4.85
N ARG A 133 4.17 -10.66 -4.05
CA ARG A 133 5.07 -11.67 -3.48
C ARG A 133 5.79 -12.51 -4.57
N GLY A 134 5.09 -12.81 -5.68
CA GLY A 134 5.60 -13.72 -6.68
C GLY A 134 5.89 -15.10 -6.09
N ASP A 135 7.08 -15.64 -6.38
CA ASP A 135 7.58 -16.90 -5.82
C ASP A 135 8.20 -16.75 -4.41
N GLY A 136 8.23 -15.55 -3.87
CA GLY A 136 8.86 -15.20 -2.60
C GLY A 136 10.26 -14.60 -2.73
N SER A 137 10.89 -14.73 -3.89
CA SER A 137 12.20 -14.13 -4.21
C SER A 137 12.07 -12.99 -5.21
N VAL A 138 11.14 -13.13 -6.16
CA VAL A 138 10.88 -12.17 -7.24
C VAL A 138 9.38 -11.98 -7.40
N GLY A 139 8.94 -10.73 -7.41
CA GLY A 139 7.53 -10.34 -7.63
C GLY A 139 7.34 -9.49 -8.87
N GLU A 140 6.07 -9.29 -9.26
CA GLU A 140 5.65 -8.37 -10.32
C GLU A 140 5.57 -6.96 -9.77
N VAL A 141 6.15 -5.97 -10.45
CA VAL A 141 6.10 -4.56 -10.05
C VAL A 141 4.69 -4.01 -10.26
N ILE A 142 4.10 -3.52 -9.19
CA ILE A 142 2.74 -2.96 -9.12
C ILE A 142 2.73 -1.57 -8.48
N THR A 143 3.82 -0.82 -8.63
CA THR A 143 4.01 0.47 -7.95
C THR A 143 2.90 1.47 -8.27
N ARG A 144 2.51 1.60 -9.54
CA ARG A 144 1.46 2.53 -9.96
C ARG A 144 0.12 2.21 -9.32
N GLN A 145 -0.27 0.94 -9.33
CA GLN A 145 -1.52 0.48 -8.70
C GLN A 145 -1.51 0.71 -7.20
N VAL A 146 -0.39 0.42 -6.53
CA VAL A 146 -0.24 0.63 -5.09
C VAL A 146 -0.29 2.13 -4.74
N MET A 147 0.23 3.01 -5.58
CA MET A 147 0.15 4.46 -5.36
C MET A 147 -1.29 4.99 -5.38
N THR A 148 -2.26 4.28 -5.97
CA THR A 148 -3.68 4.63 -5.91
C THR A 148 -4.32 4.29 -4.56
N ILE A 149 -3.68 3.44 -3.74
CA ILE A 149 -4.17 3.07 -2.42
C ILE A 149 -3.86 4.19 -1.43
N THR A 150 -4.87 4.93 -1.03
CA THR A 150 -4.73 6.13 -0.19
C THR A 150 -4.18 5.85 1.21
N THR A 151 -4.34 4.62 1.74
CA THR A 151 -3.76 4.20 3.02
C THR A 151 -2.27 3.87 2.94
N VAL A 152 -1.67 3.75 1.74
CA VAL A 152 -0.24 3.55 1.57
C VAL A 152 0.46 4.91 1.59
N PRO A 153 1.35 5.18 2.56
CA PRO A 153 2.10 6.43 2.60
C PRO A 153 3.10 6.48 1.44
N LEU A 154 3.13 7.58 0.70
CA LEU A 154 4.15 7.82 -0.34
C LEU A 154 5.49 8.22 0.25
N SER A 155 5.50 8.67 1.52
CA SER A 155 6.70 8.97 2.27
C SER A 155 6.60 8.52 3.73
N ILE A 156 7.76 8.16 4.31
CA ILE A 156 7.89 7.73 5.71
C ILE A 156 9.07 8.46 6.38
N PRO A 157 9.09 8.57 7.71
CA PRO A 157 10.19 9.23 8.43
C PRO A 157 11.55 8.52 8.31
N TYR A 158 11.56 7.18 8.21
CA TYR A 158 12.79 6.39 8.10
C TYR A 158 13.47 6.65 6.76
N LYS A 159 14.76 7.04 6.79
CA LYS A 159 15.51 7.46 5.60
C LYS A 159 16.44 6.39 5.01
N GLY A 160 16.53 5.23 5.62
CA GLY A 160 17.27 4.10 5.08
C GLY A 160 16.49 3.36 3.99
N LEU A 161 17.09 2.28 3.47
CA LEU A 161 16.41 1.31 2.61
C LEU A 161 15.54 0.40 3.48
N LEU A 162 14.26 0.28 3.15
CA LEU A 162 13.28 -0.51 3.90
C LEU A 162 12.34 -1.23 2.95
N GLU A 163 12.10 -2.51 3.20
CA GLU A 163 10.95 -3.23 2.64
C GLU A 163 9.93 -3.55 3.72
N VAL A 164 8.66 -3.33 3.41
CA VAL A 164 7.52 -3.61 4.29
C VAL A 164 6.57 -4.54 3.57
N GLN A 165 6.38 -5.73 4.11
CA GLN A 165 5.38 -6.66 3.63
C GLN A 165 4.02 -6.34 4.25
N GLY A 166 2.99 -6.24 3.43
CA GLY A 166 1.60 -6.02 3.83
C GLY A 166 0.64 -6.89 3.02
N GLU A 167 -0.65 -6.73 3.28
CA GLU A 167 -1.72 -7.43 2.57
C GLU A 167 -2.68 -6.42 1.95
N GLY A 168 -2.81 -6.44 0.63
CA GLY A 168 -3.76 -5.63 -0.12
C GLY A 168 -5.15 -6.27 -0.04
N LEU A 169 -6.10 -5.55 0.55
CA LEU A 169 -7.45 -6.06 0.85
C LEU A 169 -8.52 -5.24 0.13
N MET A 170 -9.61 -5.90 -0.23
CA MET A 170 -10.87 -5.25 -0.55
C MET A 170 -11.87 -5.48 0.57
N ARG A 171 -12.45 -4.40 1.15
CA ARG A 171 -13.52 -4.54 2.14
C ARG A 171 -14.76 -5.15 1.50
N LEU A 172 -15.47 -6.04 2.22
CA LEU A 172 -16.70 -6.67 1.71
C LEU A 172 -17.77 -5.62 1.36
N SER A 173 -17.85 -4.51 2.09
CA SER A 173 -18.74 -3.39 1.80
C SER A 173 -18.43 -2.73 0.46
N GLN A 174 -17.14 -2.59 0.11
CA GLN A 174 -16.71 -2.03 -1.16
C GLN A 174 -16.96 -3.00 -2.32
N LEU A 175 -16.70 -4.29 -2.11
CA LEU A 175 -17.05 -5.33 -3.09
C LEU A 175 -18.55 -5.31 -3.40
N LYS A 176 -19.40 -5.23 -2.36
CA LYS A 176 -20.85 -5.13 -2.54
C LYS A 176 -21.25 -3.91 -3.35
N LYS A 177 -20.73 -2.73 -2.97
CA LYS A 177 -20.99 -1.46 -3.67
C LYS A 177 -20.55 -1.53 -5.15
N TYR A 178 -19.37 -2.07 -5.43
CA TYR A 178 -18.90 -2.26 -6.80
C TYR A 178 -19.85 -3.16 -7.60
N ASN A 179 -20.27 -4.29 -7.03
CA ASN A 179 -21.14 -5.26 -7.69
C ASN A 179 -22.57 -4.75 -7.94
N GLU A 180 -23.02 -3.66 -7.28
CA GLU A 180 -24.33 -3.05 -7.54
C GLU A 180 -24.40 -2.39 -8.93
N THR A 181 -23.26 -1.99 -9.50
CA THR A 181 -23.19 -1.26 -10.78
C THR A 181 -22.29 -1.94 -11.81
N ALA A 182 -21.61 -3.03 -11.45
CA ALA A 182 -20.69 -3.72 -12.36
C ALA A 182 -21.44 -4.61 -13.34
N ASP A 183 -21.05 -4.55 -14.63
CA ASP A 183 -21.55 -5.45 -15.67
C ASP A 183 -21.18 -6.92 -15.37
N GLU A 184 -19.98 -7.13 -14.82
CA GLU A 184 -19.48 -8.43 -14.38
C GLU A 184 -19.16 -8.40 -12.88
N PRO A 185 -20.07 -8.91 -12.02
CA PRO A 185 -19.86 -8.92 -10.57
C PRO A 185 -18.67 -9.79 -10.14
N LEU A 186 -17.83 -9.27 -9.25
CA LEU A 186 -16.69 -9.97 -8.68
C LEU A 186 -17.14 -10.95 -7.60
N LYS A 187 -16.60 -12.18 -7.61
CA LYS A 187 -17.09 -13.28 -6.75
C LYS A 187 -16.58 -13.23 -5.31
N ASN A 188 -15.36 -12.73 -5.12
CA ASN A 188 -14.79 -12.61 -3.76
C ASN A 188 -13.81 -11.44 -3.66
N ALA A 189 -13.64 -10.95 -2.43
CA ALA A 189 -12.85 -9.76 -2.13
C ALA A 189 -11.34 -9.95 -2.40
N ARG A 190 -10.80 -11.16 -2.17
CA ARG A 190 -9.39 -11.48 -2.44
C ARG A 190 -9.07 -11.36 -3.93
N ASN A 191 -9.86 -12.02 -4.78
CA ASN A 191 -9.65 -11.99 -6.23
C ASN A 191 -9.91 -10.61 -6.79
N ALA A 192 -10.86 -9.86 -6.22
CA ALA A 192 -11.12 -8.46 -6.55
C ALA A 192 -9.91 -7.57 -6.26
N ALA A 193 -9.31 -7.70 -5.06
CA ALA A 193 -8.10 -6.97 -4.70
C ALA A 193 -6.92 -7.35 -5.60
N ALA A 194 -6.73 -8.67 -5.85
CA ALA A 194 -5.66 -9.16 -6.72
C ALA A 194 -5.83 -8.68 -8.17
N GLY A 195 -7.06 -8.69 -8.68
CA GLY A 195 -7.38 -8.18 -10.02
C GLY A 195 -7.10 -6.68 -10.14
N ALA A 196 -7.56 -5.87 -9.18
CA ALA A 196 -7.31 -4.43 -9.18
C ALA A 196 -5.83 -4.08 -9.14
N LEU A 197 -5.02 -4.80 -8.33
CA LEU A 197 -3.57 -4.56 -8.21
C LEU A 197 -2.77 -5.13 -9.38
N ARG A 198 -3.34 -6.01 -10.19
CA ARG A 198 -2.71 -6.58 -11.39
C ARG A 198 -3.37 -6.09 -12.68
N ASN A 199 -4.21 -5.07 -12.60
CA ASN A 199 -4.75 -4.40 -13.79
C ASN A 199 -3.72 -3.40 -14.32
N LEU A 200 -3.51 -3.41 -15.64
CA LEU A 200 -2.60 -2.49 -16.34
C LEU A 200 -3.33 -1.30 -16.94
N ASP A 201 -4.68 -1.33 -16.94
CA ASP A 201 -5.56 -0.27 -17.47
C ASP A 201 -5.97 0.70 -16.36
#